data_3bc1f5506dae88ce5a7db93c58d3b8f2
#
_entry.id   3bc1f5506dae88ce5a7db93c58d3b8f2
#
_cell.length_a   1.000
_cell.length_b   1.000
_cell.length_c   1.000
_cell.angle_alpha   90.00
_cell.angle_beta   90.00
_cell.angle_gamma   90.00
#
_symmetry.space_group_name_H-M   'P 1'
#
loop_
_entity.id
_entity.type
_entity.pdbx_description
1 polymer ?
#
loop_
_entity_poly.entity_id
_entity_poly.type
_entity_poly.pdbx_seq_one_letter_code
_entity_poly.pdbx_strand_id
1 'polypeptide(L)'
;MYKRQLVGRSIPVIRDEYVDIEFGTGALKVTPAHDVNDYMLGEKYGLETIDIFNDDGTINDKVGMYAGQDRFDVRRQIEKDLAGAGLLEKTEEYTNNVGYSERTGVAIEPKLSMQWFLSMGELAGPATKAVMEDAIRFVPEKYKNTYRHWMENIKDWCISRQLWWGQRIPAYYLPKGGFVVAPTAEEALEKARAKTGDASLKAAD
;
A
#
# COMPACT_ATOMS: atom_id res chain seq x y z
N MET A 1 7.64 6.70 25.27
CA MET A 1 8.55 6.43 24.13
C MET A 1 9.32 5.16 24.45
N TYR A 2 9.28 4.16 23.57
CA TYR A 2 9.96 2.87 23.77
C TYR A 2 11.09 2.70 22.78
N LYS A 3 12.22 2.12 23.19
CA LYS A 3 13.42 1.97 22.35
C LYS A 3 13.46 0.56 21.75
N ARG A 4 13.45 0.43 20.43
CA ARG A 4 13.62 -0.87 19.75
C ARG A 4 15.06 -1.35 19.85
N GLN A 5 15.23 -2.55 20.37
CA GLN A 5 16.50 -3.08 20.88
C GLN A 5 17.62 -3.16 19.82
N LEU A 6 17.38 -3.83 18.67
CA LEU A 6 18.44 -4.06 17.68
C LEU A 6 18.83 -2.79 16.89
N VAL A 7 17.87 -1.94 16.55
CA VAL A 7 18.11 -0.72 15.73
C VAL A 7 18.20 0.57 16.56
N GLY A 8 18.00 0.50 17.86
CA GLY A 8 18.10 1.63 18.77
C GLY A 8 17.09 2.77 18.55
N ARG A 9 16.10 2.57 17.67
CA ARG A 9 15.09 3.57 17.32
C ARG A 9 14.05 3.74 18.44
N SER A 10 13.68 4.99 18.72
CA SER A 10 12.57 5.29 19.63
C SER A 10 11.24 5.27 18.87
N ILE A 11 10.23 4.63 19.46
CA ILE A 11 8.87 4.58 18.92
C ILE A 11 7.88 5.13 19.96
N PRO A 12 6.79 5.79 19.54
CA PRO A 12 5.75 6.23 20.47
C PRO A 12 4.97 5.03 21.03
N VAL A 13 4.44 5.18 22.22
CA VAL A 13 3.40 4.30 22.77
C VAL A 13 2.08 5.03 22.65
N ILE A 14 1.12 4.44 21.99
CA ILE A 14 -0.22 4.97 21.77
C ILE A 14 -1.26 4.08 22.48
N ARG A 15 -2.45 4.60 22.72
CA ARG A 15 -3.60 3.83 23.20
C ARG A 15 -4.67 3.83 22.15
N ASP A 16 -5.22 2.66 21.85
CA ASP A 16 -6.32 2.51 20.90
C ASP A 16 -7.24 1.37 21.34
N GLU A 17 -8.53 1.50 21.06
CA GLU A 17 -9.55 0.47 21.33
C GLU A 17 -9.38 -0.79 20.44
N TYR A 18 -8.58 -0.70 19.38
CA TYR A 18 -8.22 -1.83 18.53
C TYR A 18 -7.41 -2.90 19.30
N VAL A 19 -6.74 -2.51 20.39
CA VAL A 19 -5.89 -3.41 21.16
C VAL A 19 -6.73 -4.12 22.22
N ASP A 20 -6.86 -5.44 22.08
CA ASP A 20 -7.45 -6.29 23.12
C ASP A 20 -6.43 -6.54 24.23
N ILE A 21 -6.71 -6.03 25.43
CA ILE A 21 -5.83 -6.16 26.60
C ILE A 21 -5.78 -7.58 27.17
N GLU A 22 -6.77 -8.41 26.86
CA GLU A 22 -6.85 -9.81 27.30
C GLU A 22 -6.14 -10.77 26.34
N PHE A 23 -5.79 -10.27 25.12
CA PHE A 23 -5.09 -11.07 24.13
C PHE A 23 -3.57 -10.92 24.27
N GLY A 24 -2.87 -12.05 24.46
CA GLY A 24 -1.41 -12.10 24.58
C GLY A 24 -0.89 -11.27 25.76
N THR A 25 -0.09 -10.25 25.48
CA THR A 25 0.46 -9.32 26.48
C THR A 25 -0.36 -8.04 26.66
N GLY A 26 -1.46 -7.88 25.92
CA GLY A 26 -2.21 -6.62 25.87
C GLY A 26 -1.45 -5.49 25.18
N ALA A 27 -0.37 -5.80 24.46
CA ALA A 27 0.44 -4.82 23.73
C ALA A 27 0.63 -5.24 22.28
N LEU A 28 0.25 -4.38 21.34
CA LEU A 28 0.38 -4.61 19.91
C LEU A 28 1.57 -3.82 19.35
N LYS A 29 2.40 -4.48 18.54
CA LYS A 29 3.42 -3.81 17.73
C LYS A 29 2.78 -3.35 16.41
N VAL A 30 2.81 -2.06 16.13
CA VAL A 30 2.24 -1.43 14.94
C VAL A 30 3.30 -1.19 13.88
N THR A 31 3.08 -1.68 12.65
CA THR A 31 3.97 -1.51 11.48
C THR A 31 3.17 -1.02 10.28
N PRO A 32 2.96 0.29 10.13
CA PRO A 32 2.05 0.87 9.13
C PRO A 32 2.35 0.50 7.67
N ALA A 33 3.61 0.18 7.34
CA ALA A 33 4.00 -0.16 5.98
C ALA A 33 3.61 -1.59 5.54
N HIS A 34 3.32 -2.50 6.48
CA HIS A 34 3.27 -3.94 6.20
C HIS A 34 2.04 -4.66 6.77
N ASP A 35 1.04 -3.91 7.21
CA ASP A 35 -0.25 -4.43 7.64
C ASP A 35 -1.33 -3.37 7.42
N VAL A 36 -2.51 -3.79 6.94
CA VAL A 36 -3.61 -2.87 6.59
C VAL A 36 -4.20 -2.20 7.83
N ASN A 37 -4.36 -2.95 8.93
CA ASN A 37 -4.90 -2.39 10.16
C ASN A 37 -3.89 -1.46 10.84
N ASP A 38 -2.62 -1.83 10.81
CA ASP A 38 -1.52 -1.01 11.29
C ASP A 38 -1.37 0.28 10.47
N TYR A 39 -1.65 0.22 9.16
CA TYR A 39 -1.69 1.41 8.31
C TYR A 39 -2.78 2.39 8.76
N MET A 40 -3.98 1.90 9.05
CA MET A 40 -5.08 2.74 9.55
C MET A 40 -4.75 3.38 10.91
N LEU A 41 -4.08 2.64 11.80
CA LEU A 41 -3.57 3.19 13.05
C LEU A 41 -2.46 4.22 12.79
N GLY A 42 -1.60 3.96 11.80
CA GLY A 42 -0.57 4.89 11.35
C GLY A 42 -1.15 6.24 10.92
N GLU A 43 -2.17 6.23 10.07
CA GLU A 43 -2.88 7.44 9.63
C GLU A 43 -3.56 8.15 10.82
N LYS A 44 -4.26 7.40 11.69
CA LYS A 44 -4.98 7.94 12.85
C LYS A 44 -4.05 8.68 13.82
N TYR A 45 -2.85 8.19 14.03
CA TYR A 45 -1.90 8.71 15.03
C TYR A 45 -0.66 9.40 14.45
N GLY A 46 -0.60 9.56 13.13
CA GLY A 46 0.54 10.18 12.43
C GLY A 46 1.84 9.41 12.67
N LEU A 47 1.78 8.07 12.66
CA LEU A 47 2.97 7.25 12.88
C LEU A 47 3.84 7.20 11.62
N GLU A 48 5.15 7.08 11.84
CA GLU A 48 6.10 6.92 10.74
C GLU A 48 5.86 5.61 9.99
N THR A 49 5.71 5.71 8.67
CA THR A 49 5.54 4.57 7.76
C THR A 49 6.90 4.19 7.17
N ILE A 50 7.45 3.07 7.62
CA ILE A 50 8.78 2.60 7.20
C ILE A 50 8.63 1.32 6.41
N ASP A 51 8.75 1.44 5.09
CA ASP A 51 8.86 0.29 4.19
C ASP A 51 10.27 -0.30 4.29
N ILE A 52 10.34 -1.59 4.60
CA ILE A 52 11.60 -2.33 4.79
C ILE A 52 11.95 -3.25 3.61
N PHE A 53 11.11 -3.33 2.59
CA PHE A 53 11.30 -4.24 1.47
C PHE A 53 11.66 -3.50 0.16
N ASN A 54 12.55 -4.09 -0.60
CA ASN A 54 12.69 -3.85 -2.02
C ASN A 54 11.56 -4.57 -2.80
N ASP A 55 11.40 -4.27 -4.09
CA ASP A 55 10.35 -4.87 -4.92
C ASP A 55 10.53 -6.37 -5.16
N ASP A 56 11.75 -6.86 -5.04
CA ASP A 56 12.11 -8.29 -5.13
C ASP A 56 11.93 -9.06 -3.80
N GLY A 57 11.51 -8.39 -2.72
CA GLY A 57 11.31 -8.96 -1.41
C GLY A 57 12.57 -9.11 -0.56
N THR A 58 13.68 -8.52 -0.99
CA THR A 58 14.87 -8.36 -0.15
C THR A 58 14.70 -7.19 0.83
N ILE A 59 15.48 -7.17 1.89
CA ILE A 59 15.49 -6.05 2.85
C ILE A 59 16.19 -4.85 2.23
N ASN A 60 15.60 -3.66 2.34
CA ASN A 60 16.19 -2.43 1.83
C ASN A 60 17.22 -1.82 2.81
N ASP A 61 17.93 -0.81 2.35
CA ASP A 61 18.99 -0.13 3.09
C ASP A 61 18.48 0.75 4.25
N LYS A 62 17.20 1.14 4.26
CA LYS A 62 16.60 1.96 5.32
C LYS A 62 16.56 1.28 6.69
N VAL A 63 16.62 -0.05 6.70
CA VAL A 63 16.65 -0.84 7.94
C VAL A 63 17.98 -0.69 8.68
N GLY A 64 19.07 -0.43 7.95
CA GLY A 64 20.43 -0.29 8.50
C GLY A 64 21.08 -1.63 8.88
N MET A 65 20.38 -2.76 8.73
CA MET A 65 20.87 -4.13 8.94
C MET A 65 20.17 -5.08 7.97
N TYR A 66 20.84 -6.16 7.61
CA TYR A 66 20.35 -7.20 6.66
C TYR A 66 20.05 -6.67 5.23
N ALA A 67 20.52 -5.49 4.86
CA ALA A 67 20.26 -4.91 3.53
C ALA A 67 20.69 -5.88 2.41
N GLY A 68 19.81 -6.05 1.41
CA GLY A 68 20.01 -6.94 0.28
C GLY A 68 19.78 -8.44 0.58
N GLN A 69 19.49 -8.84 1.82
CA GLN A 69 19.20 -10.23 2.16
C GLN A 69 17.73 -10.58 1.90
N ASP A 70 17.49 -11.84 1.55
CA ASP A 70 16.12 -12.35 1.39
C ASP A 70 15.36 -12.34 2.73
N ARG A 71 14.09 -11.95 2.69
CA ARG A 71 13.22 -11.81 3.88
C ARG A 71 13.10 -13.10 4.69
N PHE A 72 13.12 -14.27 4.06
CA PHE A 72 13.00 -15.55 4.77
C PHE A 72 14.31 -15.93 5.47
N ASP A 73 15.45 -15.57 4.88
CA ASP A 73 16.76 -15.72 5.51
C ASP A 73 16.89 -14.80 6.72
N VAL A 74 16.44 -13.56 6.57
CA VAL A 74 16.43 -12.59 7.67
C VAL A 74 15.54 -13.03 8.82
N ARG A 75 14.37 -13.61 8.56
CA ARG A 75 13.51 -14.17 9.63
C ARG A 75 14.25 -15.24 10.47
N ARG A 76 15.04 -16.08 9.83
CA ARG A 76 15.86 -17.08 10.53
C ARG A 76 17.07 -16.49 11.26
N GLN A 77 17.67 -15.46 10.68
CA GLN A 77 18.85 -14.82 11.26
C GLN A 77 18.50 -13.93 12.46
N ILE A 78 17.42 -13.16 12.37
CA ILE A 78 17.00 -12.24 13.45
C ILE A 78 16.66 -12.97 14.75
N GLU A 79 16.15 -14.20 14.67
CA GLU A 79 15.90 -15.03 15.84
C GLU A 79 17.22 -15.32 16.60
N LYS A 80 18.27 -15.69 15.85
CA LYS A 80 19.60 -15.95 16.43
C LYS A 80 20.23 -14.68 17.03
N ASP A 81 20.07 -13.56 16.35
CA ASP A 81 20.62 -12.27 16.79
C ASP A 81 19.91 -11.77 18.06
N LEU A 82 18.59 -11.95 18.15
CA LEU A 82 17.82 -11.64 19.35
C LEU A 82 18.20 -12.57 20.51
N ALA A 83 18.39 -13.87 20.26
CA ALA A 83 18.84 -14.81 21.28
C ALA A 83 20.26 -14.45 21.76
N GLY A 84 21.18 -14.15 20.84
CA GLY A 84 22.55 -13.73 21.17
C GLY A 84 22.62 -12.43 21.98
N ALA A 85 21.65 -11.53 21.77
CA ALA A 85 21.53 -10.29 22.53
C ALA A 85 20.77 -10.47 23.87
N GLY A 86 20.31 -11.66 24.20
CA GLY A 86 19.49 -11.93 25.40
C GLY A 86 18.10 -11.28 25.37
N LEU A 87 17.55 -11.05 24.18
CA LEU A 87 16.29 -10.35 23.94
C LEU A 87 15.15 -11.26 23.47
N LEU A 88 15.46 -12.54 23.23
CA LEU A 88 14.47 -13.55 22.86
C LEU A 88 14.01 -14.28 24.10
N GLU A 89 12.72 -14.17 24.42
CA GLU A 89 12.13 -14.86 25.57
C GLU A 89 11.74 -16.29 25.24
N LYS A 90 11.01 -16.47 24.12
CA LYS A 90 10.61 -17.80 23.63
C LYS A 90 10.25 -17.77 22.15
N THR A 91 10.29 -18.93 21.53
CA THR A 91 9.75 -19.22 20.20
C THR A 91 8.67 -20.27 20.33
N GLU A 92 7.53 -20.08 19.68
CA GLU A 92 6.41 -21.02 19.68
C GLU A 92 6.03 -21.35 18.23
N GLU A 93 5.64 -22.61 18.00
CA GLU A 93 5.06 -22.99 16.72
C GLU A 93 3.67 -22.36 16.57
N TYR A 94 3.45 -21.71 15.45
CA TYR A 94 2.19 -21.04 15.14
C TYR A 94 1.78 -21.32 13.70
N THR A 95 0.52 -21.68 13.50
CA THR A 95 -0.05 -21.91 12.16
C THR A 95 -0.95 -20.76 11.78
N ASN A 96 -0.71 -20.14 10.63
CA ASN A 96 -1.53 -19.10 10.07
C ASN A 96 -1.73 -19.27 8.55
N ASN A 97 -2.72 -18.61 8.02
CA ASN A 97 -2.96 -18.58 6.58
C ASN A 97 -2.09 -17.51 5.93
N VAL A 98 -1.22 -17.93 5.01
CA VAL A 98 -0.37 -17.05 4.22
C VAL A 98 -0.94 -16.93 2.82
N GLY A 99 -1.12 -15.68 2.33
CA GLY A 99 -1.52 -15.43 0.95
C GLY A 99 -0.39 -15.74 -0.03
N TYR A 100 -0.73 -16.35 -1.15
CA TYR A 100 0.19 -16.60 -2.26
C TYR A 100 -0.31 -15.97 -3.54
N SER A 101 0.60 -15.47 -4.36
CA SER A 101 0.26 -14.98 -5.70
C SER A 101 -0.20 -16.15 -6.58
N GLU A 102 -1.41 -16.05 -7.12
CA GLU A 102 -1.93 -17.06 -8.05
C GLU A 102 -1.08 -17.23 -9.32
N ARG A 103 -0.37 -16.17 -9.72
CA ARG A 103 0.43 -16.18 -10.96
C ARG A 103 1.83 -16.73 -10.77
N THR A 104 2.44 -16.49 -9.62
CA THR A 104 3.88 -16.82 -9.40
C THR A 104 4.09 -17.84 -8.30
N GLY A 105 3.07 -18.15 -7.50
CA GLY A 105 3.18 -19.06 -6.35
C GLY A 105 4.09 -18.53 -5.22
N VAL A 106 4.38 -17.21 -5.22
CA VAL A 106 5.23 -16.58 -4.20
C VAL A 106 4.37 -16.06 -3.06
N ALA A 107 4.85 -16.20 -1.82
CA ALA A 107 4.19 -15.64 -0.65
C ALA A 107 4.09 -14.11 -0.76
N ILE A 108 2.88 -13.59 -0.52
CA ILE A 108 2.60 -12.15 -0.57
C ILE A 108 3.04 -11.51 0.73
N GLU A 109 3.76 -10.40 0.62
CA GLU A 109 4.04 -9.50 1.73
C GLU A 109 3.24 -8.20 1.51
N PRO A 110 2.46 -7.72 2.51
CA PRO A 110 1.84 -6.41 2.42
C PRO A 110 2.91 -5.32 2.27
N LYS A 111 2.75 -4.50 1.25
CA LYS A 111 3.67 -3.40 0.93
C LYS A 111 2.90 -2.24 0.33
N LEU A 112 3.20 -1.02 0.76
CA LEU A 112 2.66 0.17 0.13
C LEU A 112 3.31 0.39 -1.23
N SER A 113 2.50 0.69 -2.24
CA SER A 113 2.96 1.02 -3.57
C SER A 113 2.10 2.11 -4.19
N MET A 114 2.71 2.91 -5.07
CA MET A 114 1.97 3.91 -5.83
C MET A 114 1.07 3.21 -6.85
N GLN A 115 -0.22 3.49 -6.75
CA GLN A 115 -1.25 2.92 -7.63
C GLN A 115 -2.09 4.04 -8.22
N TRP A 116 -2.65 3.79 -9.40
CA TRP A 116 -3.57 4.70 -10.06
C TRP A 116 -5.01 4.32 -9.71
N PHE A 117 -5.76 5.31 -9.25
CA PHE A 117 -7.16 5.17 -8.91
C PHE A 117 -8.00 6.11 -9.77
N LEU A 118 -9.15 5.60 -10.22
CA LEU A 118 -10.22 6.40 -10.76
C LEU A 118 -11.13 6.83 -9.60
N SER A 119 -11.33 8.14 -9.44
CA SER A 119 -12.27 8.67 -8.45
C SER A 119 -13.69 8.34 -8.88
N MET A 120 -14.31 7.40 -8.21
CA MET A 120 -15.62 6.87 -8.57
C MET A 120 -16.77 7.73 -8.05
N GLY A 121 -16.58 8.49 -6.98
CA GLY A 121 -17.63 9.29 -6.35
C GLY A 121 -18.27 10.30 -7.31
N GLU A 122 -17.45 11.00 -8.08
CA GLU A 122 -17.93 12.00 -9.06
C GLU A 122 -18.72 11.37 -10.21
N LEU A 123 -18.39 10.14 -10.58
CA LEU A 123 -19.06 9.37 -11.64
C LEU A 123 -20.35 8.70 -11.12
N ALA A 124 -20.32 8.21 -9.90
CA ALA A 124 -21.42 7.49 -9.28
C ALA A 124 -22.64 8.42 -8.99
N GLY A 125 -22.39 9.66 -8.60
CA GLY A 125 -23.46 10.60 -8.27
C GLY A 125 -24.49 10.80 -9.39
N PRO A 126 -24.08 11.27 -10.58
CA PRO A 126 -24.98 11.42 -11.73
C PRO A 126 -25.62 10.11 -12.19
N ALA A 127 -24.87 8.99 -12.15
CA ALA A 127 -25.36 7.67 -12.53
C ALA A 127 -26.46 7.18 -11.57
N THR A 128 -26.24 7.36 -10.27
CA THR A 128 -27.26 7.05 -9.24
C THR A 128 -28.51 7.88 -9.44
N LYS A 129 -28.35 9.19 -9.66
CA LYS A 129 -29.46 10.11 -9.92
C LYS A 129 -30.32 9.66 -11.11
N ALA A 130 -29.69 9.33 -12.24
CA ALA A 130 -30.39 8.89 -13.44
C ALA A 130 -31.27 7.65 -13.20
N VAL A 131 -30.84 6.73 -12.33
CA VAL A 131 -31.62 5.56 -11.96
C VAL A 131 -32.70 5.90 -10.93
N MET A 132 -32.39 6.73 -9.94
CA MET A 132 -33.38 7.10 -8.91
C MET A 132 -34.55 7.91 -9.48
N GLU A 133 -34.29 8.74 -10.48
CA GLU A 133 -35.28 9.56 -11.18
C GLU A 133 -35.96 8.83 -12.36
N ASP A 134 -35.72 7.52 -12.52
CA ASP A 134 -36.29 6.68 -13.58
C ASP A 134 -35.94 7.08 -15.02
N ALA A 135 -34.90 7.87 -15.22
CA ALA A 135 -34.30 8.13 -16.53
C ALA A 135 -33.70 6.85 -17.12
N ILE A 136 -33.16 5.99 -16.24
CA ILE A 136 -32.74 4.60 -16.54
C ILE A 136 -33.52 3.68 -15.61
N ARG A 137 -34.23 2.70 -16.20
CA ARG A 137 -35.09 1.76 -15.45
C ARG A 137 -34.53 0.36 -15.42
N PHE A 138 -34.57 -0.26 -14.25
CA PHE A 138 -34.22 -1.68 -14.09
C PHE A 138 -35.46 -2.57 -14.30
N VAL A 139 -35.23 -3.67 -14.97
CA VAL A 139 -36.25 -4.74 -15.13
C VAL A 139 -35.64 -6.05 -14.65
N PRO A 140 -36.13 -6.61 -13.56
CA PRO A 140 -37.20 -6.15 -12.67
C PRO A 140 -36.74 -5.00 -11.75
N GLU A 141 -37.68 -4.17 -11.33
CA GLU A 141 -37.46 -2.94 -10.55
C GLU A 141 -36.73 -3.18 -9.20
N LYS A 142 -36.87 -4.36 -8.62
CA LYS A 142 -36.23 -4.74 -7.35
C LYS A 142 -34.69 -4.46 -7.34
N TYR A 143 -34.04 -4.52 -8.48
CA TYR A 143 -32.60 -4.26 -8.60
C TYR A 143 -32.23 -2.78 -8.47
N LYS A 144 -33.18 -1.86 -8.51
CA LYS A 144 -32.96 -0.44 -8.27
C LYS A 144 -32.34 -0.18 -6.88
N ASN A 145 -32.83 -0.88 -5.86
CA ASN A 145 -32.29 -0.76 -4.50
C ASN A 145 -30.89 -1.36 -4.37
N THR A 146 -30.62 -2.49 -5.01
CA THR A 146 -29.29 -3.10 -5.04
C THR A 146 -28.30 -2.17 -5.72
N TYR A 147 -28.68 -1.60 -6.87
CA TYR A 147 -27.86 -0.63 -7.60
C TYR A 147 -27.55 0.59 -6.73
N ARG A 148 -28.55 1.19 -6.09
CA ARG A 148 -28.37 2.32 -5.19
C ARG A 148 -27.36 2.00 -4.10
N HIS A 149 -27.53 0.88 -3.41
CA HIS A 149 -26.62 0.48 -2.32
C HIS A 149 -25.17 0.34 -2.80
N TRP A 150 -24.95 -0.23 -3.98
CA TRP A 150 -23.62 -0.35 -4.58
C TRP A 150 -23.03 1.01 -4.91
N MET A 151 -23.79 1.90 -5.50
CA MET A 151 -23.32 3.21 -5.94
C MET A 151 -23.07 4.18 -4.77
N GLU A 152 -23.88 4.12 -3.72
CA GLU A 152 -23.71 4.93 -2.50
C GLU A 152 -22.48 4.50 -1.69
N ASN A 153 -22.07 3.23 -1.81
CA ASN A 153 -20.90 2.67 -1.11
C ASN A 153 -19.72 2.40 -2.06
N ILE A 154 -19.70 3.00 -3.24
CA ILE A 154 -18.66 2.75 -4.22
C ILE A 154 -17.32 3.29 -3.73
N LYS A 155 -16.28 2.47 -3.91
CA LYS A 155 -14.91 2.86 -3.61
C LYS A 155 -14.18 3.24 -4.90
N ASP A 156 -13.17 4.08 -4.77
CA ASP A 156 -12.27 4.40 -5.88
C ASP A 156 -11.71 3.14 -6.51
N TRP A 157 -11.69 3.10 -7.83
CA TRP A 157 -11.28 1.93 -8.58
C TRP A 157 -9.79 1.97 -8.88
N CYS A 158 -9.04 1.04 -8.30
CA CYS A 158 -7.64 0.84 -8.67
C CYS A 158 -7.56 0.31 -10.11
N ILE A 159 -7.04 1.12 -11.02
CA ILE A 159 -6.93 0.79 -12.45
C ILE A 159 -5.56 0.25 -12.83
N SER A 160 -4.53 0.47 -12.01
CA SER A 160 -3.20 -0.04 -12.29
C SER A 160 -3.09 -1.55 -12.11
N ARG A 161 -2.32 -2.19 -12.98
CA ARG A 161 -1.98 -3.61 -12.93
C ARG A 161 -0.49 -3.76 -13.27
N GLN A 162 0.24 -4.51 -12.45
CA GLN A 162 1.66 -4.80 -12.67
C GLN A 162 1.78 -6.01 -13.60
N LEU A 163 1.51 -5.78 -14.89
CA LEU A 163 1.56 -6.79 -15.93
C LEU A 163 2.71 -6.49 -16.89
N TRP A 164 3.45 -7.53 -17.28
CA TRP A 164 4.47 -7.40 -18.30
C TRP A 164 3.86 -7.00 -19.66
N TRP A 165 2.70 -7.53 -19.98
CA TRP A 165 1.94 -7.22 -21.18
C TRP A 165 0.56 -6.67 -20.82
N GLY A 166 0.25 -5.48 -21.28
CA GLY A 166 -1.00 -4.78 -20.98
C GLY A 166 -1.02 -3.36 -21.53
N GLN A 167 -2.08 -2.61 -21.19
CA GLN A 167 -2.21 -1.20 -21.57
C GLN A 167 -1.39 -0.32 -20.61
N ARG A 168 -0.55 0.55 -21.18
CA ARG A 168 0.23 1.50 -20.39
C ARG A 168 -0.66 2.66 -19.93
N ILE A 169 -0.57 3.01 -18.66
CA ILE A 169 -1.12 4.26 -18.14
C ILE A 169 -0.22 5.39 -18.64
N PRO A 170 -0.77 6.44 -19.30
CA PRO A 170 0.03 7.50 -19.92
C PRO A 170 0.58 8.48 -18.89
N ALA A 171 1.36 7.99 -17.95
CA ALA A 171 2.08 8.74 -16.94
C ALA A 171 3.58 8.75 -17.24
N TYR A 172 4.16 9.95 -17.27
CA TYR A 172 5.56 10.18 -17.62
C TYR A 172 6.28 10.74 -16.39
N TYR A 173 7.26 10.00 -15.90
CA TYR A 173 8.01 10.35 -14.70
C TYR A 173 9.08 11.40 -14.98
N LEU A 174 9.27 12.31 -14.03
CA LEU A 174 10.24 13.39 -14.12
C LEU A 174 11.54 12.99 -13.43
N PRO A 175 12.71 13.42 -13.93
CA PRO A 175 14.03 13.03 -13.38
C PRO A 175 14.22 13.40 -11.90
N LYS A 176 13.58 14.46 -11.43
CA LYS A 176 13.66 14.95 -10.04
C LYS A 176 12.49 14.48 -9.18
N GLY A 177 11.75 13.48 -9.64
CA GLY A 177 10.56 12.96 -8.99
C GLY A 177 9.27 13.65 -9.43
N GLY A 178 8.13 12.97 -9.19
CA GLY A 178 6.82 13.37 -9.70
C GLY A 178 6.58 12.88 -11.13
N PHE A 179 5.44 13.23 -11.68
CA PHE A 179 5.00 12.80 -13.01
C PHE A 179 4.10 13.85 -13.67
N VAL A 180 3.89 13.69 -14.96
CA VAL A 180 2.85 14.35 -15.77
C VAL A 180 2.02 13.29 -16.48
N VAL A 181 0.77 13.62 -16.79
CA VAL A 181 -0.14 12.73 -17.52
C VAL A 181 -0.53 13.42 -18.83
N ALA A 182 -0.38 12.71 -19.94
CA ALA A 182 -0.79 13.19 -21.26
C ALA A 182 -1.05 12.02 -22.19
N PRO A 183 -1.93 12.16 -23.19
CA PRO A 183 -2.20 11.13 -24.19
C PRO A 183 -0.97 10.73 -25.00
N THR A 184 -0.06 11.67 -25.28
CA THR A 184 1.15 11.45 -26.07
C THR A 184 2.42 11.89 -25.35
N ALA A 185 3.56 11.39 -25.80
CA ALA A 185 4.87 11.75 -25.24
C ALA A 185 5.22 13.23 -25.51
N GLU A 186 4.80 13.76 -26.65
CA GLU A 186 5.02 15.17 -27.01
C GLU A 186 4.31 16.11 -26.06
N GLU A 187 3.01 15.89 -25.82
CA GLU A 187 2.23 16.67 -24.86
C GLU A 187 2.75 16.51 -23.43
N ALA A 188 3.20 15.30 -23.07
CA ALA A 188 3.81 15.05 -21.78
C ALA A 188 5.10 15.87 -21.61
N LEU A 189 5.93 15.95 -22.66
CA LEU A 189 7.17 16.72 -22.64
C LEU A 189 6.90 18.22 -22.49
N GLU A 190 5.91 18.76 -23.18
CA GLU A 190 5.48 20.15 -23.00
C GLU A 190 5.01 20.44 -21.59
N LYS A 191 4.14 19.59 -21.03
CA LYS A 191 3.68 19.70 -19.65
C LYS A 191 4.84 19.57 -18.65
N ALA A 192 5.78 18.68 -18.89
CA ALA A 192 6.96 18.47 -18.06
C ALA A 192 7.84 19.72 -18.02
N ARG A 193 8.13 20.30 -19.19
CA ARG A 193 8.90 21.55 -19.33
C ARG A 193 8.21 22.71 -18.61
N ALA A 194 6.90 22.86 -18.80
CA ALA A 194 6.11 23.88 -18.13
C ALA A 194 6.12 23.71 -16.58
N LYS A 195 6.01 22.46 -16.12
CA LYS A 195 6.00 22.14 -14.69
C LYS A 195 7.35 22.31 -14.01
N THR A 196 8.43 22.00 -14.69
CA THR A 196 9.81 22.03 -14.12
C THR A 196 10.56 23.31 -14.42
N GLY A 197 10.14 24.11 -15.41
CA GLY A 197 10.89 25.25 -15.94
C GLY A 197 12.13 24.84 -16.76
N ASP A 198 12.34 23.54 -17.03
CA ASP A 198 13.51 23.02 -17.71
C ASP A 198 13.19 22.71 -19.19
N ALA A 199 13.61 23.62 -20.07
CA ALA A 199 13.43 23.48 -21.52
C ALA A 199 14.33 22.39 -22.15
N SER A 200 15.36 21.92 -21.42
CA SER A 200 16.30 20.91 -21.91
C SER A 200 15.80 19.47 -21.78
N LEU A 201 14.68 19.26 -21.07
CA LEU A 201 14.08 17.94 -20.91
C LEU A 201 13.79 17.28 -22.27
N LYS A 202 14.12 15.99 -22.33
CA LYS A 202 13.84 15.13 -23.49
C LYS A 202 13.02 13.93 -23.01
N ALA A 203 12.17 13.39 -23.90
CA ALA A 203 11.57 12.10 -23.66
C ALA A 203 12.67 11.02 -23.66
N ALA A 204 12.60 10.12 -22.68
CA ALA A 204 13.35 8.87 -22.68
C ALA A 204 12.40 7.74 -23.09
N ASP A 205 12.93 6.73 -23.76
CA ASP A 205 12.20 5.53 -24.17
C ASP A 205 11.79 4.66 -22.98
#